data_9a1c486471182ff8dcdd79ec566907a1
#
_entry.id   9a1c486471182ff8dcdd79ec566907a1
#
_cell.length_a   1.000
_cell.length_b   1.000
_cell.length_c   1.000
_cell.angle_alpha   90.00
_cell.angle_beta   90.00
_cell.angle_gamma   90.00
#
_symmetry.space_group_name_H-M   'P 1'
#
loop_
_entity.id
_entity.type
_entity.pdbx_description
1 polymer ?
#
loop_
_entity_poly.entity_id
_entity_poly.type
_entity_poly.pdbx_seq_one_letter_code
_entity_poly.pdbx_strand_id
1 'polypeptide(L)'
;MSNYDRYASPRPGAGYARSGVAVDQGLRAYMIGVYNYMTLGLGVTGLVAYAAFTLGTVDVGNGRLALTDFGHAIYASPLRWLIVLSPLALVFWLSARLNTMSVSTARNAFIAFAALIGLSMSALLVVYTGASIGRAFFAAAAAFASLSLYGYTTQRSLSAMGSFMMMGVIGLIVAGLLNMFLHSTGLQFGISLLAVVIFAGLTAWDTQSIKQMYAGGDSYEMVHKKSIHGALRLYLDFINMFQAILMLTGSQRNS
;
A
#
# COMPACT_ATOMS: atom_id res chain seq x y z
N MET A 1 -13.45 -36.60 63.41
CA MET A 1 -13.60 -36.65 61.96
C MET A 1 -13.96 -35.25 61.52
N SER A 2 -12.96 -34.51 61.05
CA SER A 2 -13.07 -33.06 60.76
C SER A 2 -13.22 -32.89 59.25
N ASN A 3 -14.36 -32.29 58.82
CA ASN A 3 -14.70 -31.94 57.47
C ASN A 3 -14.18 -30.50 57.15
N TYR A 4 -12.90 -30.37 56.87
CA TYR A 4 -12.30 -29.12 56.42
C TYR A 4 -11.62 -29.32 55.08
N ASP A 5 -12.38 -29.39 53.99
CA ASP A 5 -11.84 -29.20 52.63
C ASP A 5 -12.95 -28.92 51.63
N ARG A 6 -13.62 -27.76 51.75
CA ARG A 6 -14.62 -27.34 50.77
C ARG A 6 -14.57 -25.87 50.37
N TYR A 7 -13.44 -25.22 50.46
CA TYR A 7 -13.27 -23.89 49.89
C TYR A 7 -11.92 -23.79 49.16
N ALA A 8 -11.81 -24.52 48.07
CA ALA A 8 -10.79 -24.16 47.06
C ALA A 8 -11.29 -22.91 46.35
N SER A 9 -10.84 -21.74 46.80
CA SER A 9 -11.08 -20.48 46.08
C SER A 9 -10.52 -20.57 44.67
N PRO A 10 -11.29 -20.23 43.62
CA PRO A 10 -10.75 -20.15 42.28
C PRO A 10 -9.61 -19.14 42.24
N ARG A 11 -8.41 -19.55 41.82
CA ARG A 11 -7.28 -18.66 41.63
C ARG A 11 -7.61 -17.61 40.55
N PRO A 12 -7.69 -16.28 40.89
CA PRO A 12 -8.14 -15.25 39.96
C PRO A 12 -7.16 -14.99 38.77
N GLY A 13 -6.00 -15.66 38.73
CA GLY A 13 -4.95 -15.36 37.74
C GLY A 13 -5.05 -16.12 36.41
N ALA A 14 -5.75 -17.26 36.35
CA ALA A 14 -5.74 -18.11 35.15
C ALA A 14 -6.65 -17.59 33.99
N GLY A 15 -7.65 -16.77 34.31
CA GLY A 15 -8.59 -16.22 33.33
C GLY A 15 -7.98 -15.04 32.53
N TYR A 16 -7.28 -14.16 33.23
CA TYR A 16 -6.65 -12.98 32.58
C TYR A 16 -5.46 -13.35 31.69
N ALA A 17 -4.65 -14.35 32.08
CA ALA A 17 -3.54 -14.82 31.27
C ALA A 17 -4.03 -15.50 29.96
N ARG A 18 -5.12 -16.27 30.00
CA ARG A 18 -5.69 -16.90 28.79
C ARG A 18 -6.34 -15.89 27.87
N SER A 19 -7.00 -14.86 28.37
CA SER A 19 -7.59 -13.82 27.54
C SER A 19 -6.49 -12.97 26.82
N GLY A 20 -5.39 -12.63 27.51
CA GLY A 20 -4.26 -11.90 26.92
C GLY A 20 -3.60 -12.67 25.78
N VAL A 21 -3.32 -13.97 25.96
CA VAL A 21 -2.74 -14.82 24.91
C VAL A 21 -3.67 -14.96 23.70
N ALA A 22 -4.97 -15.10 23.92
CA ALA A 22 -5.96 -15.20 22.83
C ALA A 22 -6.07 -13.89 22.05
N VAL A 23 -5.99 -12.73 22.70
CA VAL A 23 -5.99 -11.42 22.06
C VAL A 23 -4.71 -11.22 21.22
N ASP A 24 -3.56 -11.61 21.75
CA ASP A 24 -2.28 -11.52 21.01
C ASP A 24 -2.27 -12.42 19.77
N GLN A 25 -2.80 -13.63 19.86
CA GLN A 25 -2.93 -14.54 18.71
C GLN A 25 -3.90 -14.00 17.66
N GLY A 26 -5.02 -13.44 18.08
CA GLY A 26 -6.00 -12.82 17.17
C GLY A 26 -5.44 -11.59 16.47
N LEU A 27 -4.75 -10.71 17.20
CA LEU A 27 -4.07 -9.54 16.63
C LEU A 27 -3.02 -9.97 15.60
N ARG A 28 -2.22 -10.99 15.90
CA ARG A 28 -1.24 -11.52 14.96
C ARG A 28 -1.90 -12.05 13.70
N ALA A 29 -2.95 -12.83 13.82
CA ALA A 29 -3.70 -13.37 12.67
C ALA A 29 -4.30 -12.24 11.81
N TYR A 30 -4.86 -11.22 12.45
CA TYR A 30 -5.37 -10.02 11.77
C TYR A 30 -4.28 -9.29 10.98
N MET A 31 -3.12 -9.00 11.60
CA MET A 31 -2.02 -8.30 10.92
C MET A 31 -1.43 -9.14 9.77
N ILE A 32 -1.31 -10.45 9.94
CA ILE A 32 -0.94 -11.36 8.84
C ILE A 32 -1.95 -11.24 7.69
N GLY A 33 -3.25 -11.18 8.00
CA GLY A 33 -4.29 -10.95 6.99
C GLY A 33 -4.11 -9.64 6.23
N VAL A 34 -3.77 -8.54 6.92
CA VAL A 34 -3.45 -7.24 6.30
C VAL A 34 -2.29 -7.35 5.32
N TYR A 35 -1.16 -7.93 5.75
CA TYR A 35 0.02 -8.08 4.89
C TYR A 35 -0.22 -9.05 3.72
N ASN A 36 -1.00 -10.10 3.93
CA ASN A 36 -1.35 -11.05 2.86
C ASN A 36 -2.17 -10.36 1.75
N TYR A 37 -3.19 -9.56 2.11
CA TYR A 37 -3.94 -8.78 1.12
C TYR A 37 -3.05 -7.76 0.42
N MET A 38 -2.20 -7.04 1.15
CA MET A 38 -1.25 -6.09 0.57
C MET A 38 -0.31 -6.77 -0.44
N THR A 39 0.31 -7.90 -0.05
CA THR A 39 1.21 -8.66 -0.92
C THR A 39 0.49 -9.18 -2.16
N LEU A 40 -0.74 -9.68 -2.00
CA LEU A 40 -1.59 -10.07 -3.13
C LEU A 40 -1.83 -8.88 -4.07
N GLY A 41 -2.17 -7.71 -3.53
CA GLY A 41 -2.35 -6.49 -4.32
C GLY A 41 -1.09 -6.10 -5.09
N LEU A 42 0.08 -6.10 -4.44
CA LEU A 42 1.37 -5.82 -5.09
C LEU A 42 1.69 -6.84 -6.20
N GLY A 43 1.41 -8.13 -5.96
CA GLY A 43 1.58 -9.18 -6.96
C GLY A 43 0.69 -8.95 -8.18
N VAL A 44 -0.60 -8.64 -7.98
CA VAL A 44 -1.54 -8.30 -9.06
C VAL A 44 -1.06 -7.06 -9.83
N THR A 45 -0.63 -6.01 -9.12
CA THR A 45 -0.10 -4.79 -9.73
C THR A 45 1.10 -5.09 -10.64
N GLY A 46 2.08 -5.85 -10.13
CA GLY A 46 3.27 -6.21 -10.89
C GLY A 46 2.96 -7.06 -12.12
N LEU A 47 2.09 -8.07 -11.98
CA LEU A 47 1.66 -8.94 -13.09
C LEU A 47 0.92 -8.15 -14.17
N VAL A 48 -0.03 -7.30 -13.80
CA VAL A 48 -0.80 -6.49 -14.76
C VAL A 48 0.10 -5.45 -15.43
N ALA A 49 0.99 -4.79 -14.68
CA ALA A 49 1.94 -3.84 -15.23
C ALA A 49 2.87 -4.51 -16.26
N TYR A 50 3.41 -5.67 -15.94
CA TYR A 50 4.27 -6.43 -16.84
C TYR A 50 3.51 -6.93 -18.08
N ALA A 51 2.31 -7.46 -17.90
CA ALA A 51 1.47 -7.92 -19.02
C ALA A 51 1.11 -6.75 -19.96
N ALA A 52 0.69 -5.61 -19.41
CA ALA A 52 0.37 -4.42 -20.21
C ALA A 52 1.61 -3.88 -20.95
N PHE A 53 2.78 -3.90 -20.30
CA PHE A 53 4.04 -3.53 -20.94
C PHE A 53 4.40 -4.46 -22.11
N THR A 54 4.36 -5.79 -21.90
CA THR A 54 4.74 -6.77 -22.95
C THR A 54 3.77 -6.78 -24.13
N LEU A 55 2.48 -6.54 -23.90
CA LEU A 55 1.48 -6.40 -24.95
C LEU A 55 1.54 -5.03 -25.64
N GLY A 56 1.96 -3.99 -24.91
CA GLY A 56 2.00 -2.61 -25.38
C GLY A 56 3.29 -2.21 -26.10
N THR A 57 4.35 -3.02 -26.03
CA THR A 57 5.65 -2.67 -26.59
C THR A 57 6.28 -3.82 -27.36
N VAL A 58 7.05 -3.50 -28.40
CA VAL A 58 7.94 -4.42 -29.14
C VAL A 58 9.35 -3.84 -29.14
N ASP A 59 10.34 -4.70 -28.95
CA ASP A 59 11.74 -4.32 -29.09
C ASP A 59 12.09 -4.24 -30.60
N VAL A 60 12.50 -3.06 -31.03
CA VAL A 60 12.91 -2.80 -32.42
C VAL A 60 14.43 -2.82 -32.61
N GLY A 61 15.14 -3.35 -31.59
CA GLY A 61 16.59 -3.44 -31.58
C GLY A 61 17.27 -2.27 -30.86
N ASN A 62 18.52 -2.51 -30.43
CA ASN A 62 19.35 -1.56 -29.66
C ASN A 62 18.68 -1.05 -28.37
N GLY A 63 17.81 -1.86 -27.74
CA GLY A 63 17.10 -1.47 -26.51
C GLY A 63 15.98 -0.43 -26.70
N ARG A 64 15.65 -0.09 -27.95
CA ARG A 64 14.55 0.81 -28.28
C ARG A 64 13.23 0.06 -28.33
N LEU A 65 12.20 0.67 -27.75
CA LEU A 65 10.84 0.13 -27.74
C LEU A 65 9.96 0.93 -28.71
N ALA A 66 9.24 0.21 -29.57
CA ALA A 66 8.10 0.76 -30.30
C ALA A 66 6.79 0.38 -29.63
N LEU A 67 5.77 1.21 -29.76
CA LEU A 67 4.44 0.91 -29.26
C LEU A 67 3.68 0.04 -30.27
N THR A 68 2.99 -0.97 -29.77
CA THR A 68 1.96 -1.69 -30.55
C THR A 68 0.68 -0.86 -30.65
N ASP A 69 -0.31 -1.28 -31.43
CA ASP A 69 -1.63 -0.62 -31.47
C ASP A 69 -2.26 -0.55 -30.08
N PHE A 70 -2.13 -1.62 -29.29
CA PHE A 70 -2.54 -1.63 -27.89
C PHE A 70 -1.75 -0.64 -27.04
N GLY A 71 -0.43 -0.57 -27.23
CA GLY A 71 0.43 0.41 -26.56
C GLY A 71 0.07 1.84 -26.90
N HIS A 72 -0.20 2.12 -28.17
CA HIS A 72 -0.69 3.44 -28.61
C HIS A 72 -2.01 3.79 -27.92
N ALA A 73 -2.95 2.84 -27.81
CA ALA A 73 -4.22 3.05 -27.14
C ALA A 73 -4.05 3.43 -25.66
N ILE A 74 -3.19 2.73 -24.90
CA ILE A 74 -3.09 2.92 -23.44
C ILE A 74 -2.07 3.99 -23.03
N TYR A 75 -1.00 4.27 -23.83
CA TYR A 75 0.06 5.20 -23.44
C TYR A 75 -0.01 6.53 -24.19
N ALA A 76 -0.48 6.55 -25.44
CA ALA A 76 -0.42 7.73 -26.30
C ALA A 76 -1.78 8.37 -26.59
N SER A 77 -2.90 7.62 -26.43
CA SER A 77 -4.24 8.15 -26.69
C SER A 77 -4.84 8.89 -25.48
N PRO A 78 -5.96 9.60 -25.64
CA PRO A 78 -6.70 10.19 -24.50
C PRO A 78 -7.13 9.17 -23.45
N LEU A 79 -7.22 7.87 -23.77
CA LEU A 79 -7.55 6.79 -22.85
C LEU A 79 -6.57 6.71 -21.67
N ARG A 80 -5.31 7.15 -21.85
CA ARG A 80 -4.32 7.21 -20.76
C ARG A 80 -4.82 7.97 -19.54
N TRP A 81 -5.56 9.06 -19.75
CA TRP A 81 -6.09 9.85 -18.65
C TRP A 81 -7.16 9.10 -17.86
N LEU A 82 -8.01 8.33 -18.56
CA LEU A 82 -8.96 7.45 -17.91
C LEU A 82 -8.26 6.37 -17.08
N ILE A 83 -7.20 5.77 -17.63
CA ILE A 83 -6.41 4.74 -16.92
C ILE A 83 -5.73 5.32 -15.68
N VAL A 84 -5.13 6.50 -15.77
CA VAL A 84 -4.44 7.14 -14.64
C VAL A 84 -5.42 7.62 -13.56
N LEU A 85 -6.61 8.08 -13.95
CA LEU A 85 -7.59 8.63 -13.01
C LEU A 85 -8.54 7.56 -12.43
N SER A 86 -8.72 6.42 -13.11
CA SER A 86 -9.64 5.38 -12.65
C SER A 86 -9.30 4.78 -11.28
N PRO A 87 -8.03 4.57 -10.90
CA PRO A 87 -7.72 4.10 -9.53
C PRO A 87 -8.16 5.10 -8.47
N LEU A 88 -8.05 6.40 -8.75
CA LEU A 88 -8.49 7.44 -7.81
C LEU A 88 -10.00 7.36 -7.56
N ALA A 89 -10.79 7.23 -8.62
CA ALA A 89 -12.23 7.05 -8.50
C ALA A 89 -12.59 5.77 -7.72
N LEU A 90 -11.89 4.67 -8.01
CA LEU A 90 -12.15 3.38 -7.38
C LEU A 90 -11.74 3.35 -5.91
N VAL A 91 -10.63 4.01 -5.51
CA VAL A 91 -10.23 4.08 -4.10
C VAL A 91 -11.22 4.89 -3.27
N PHE A 92 -11.72 5.99 -3.77
CA PHE A 92 -12.76 6.76 -3.07
C PHE A 92 -14.06 5.95 -2.93
N TRP A 93 -14.49 5.29 -4.01
CA TRP A 93 -15.69 4.43 -3.96
C TRP A 93 -15.51 3.27 -2.98
N LEU A 94 -14.35 2.58 -3.02
CA LEU A 94 -14.03 1.48 -2.11
C LEU A 94 -14.01 1.95 -0.66
N SER A 95 -13.33 3.07 -0.36
CA SER A 95 -13.25 3.62 0.99
C SER A 95 -14.63 4.03 1.55
N ALA A 96 -15.48 4.62 0.72
CA ALA A 96 -16.83 5.04 1.12
C ALA A 96 -17.79 3.86 1.36
N ARG A 97 -17.62 2.76 0.64
CA ARG A 97 -18.55 1.62 0.65
C ARG A 97 -18.06 0.40 1.43
N LEU A 98 -16.81 0.38 1.88
CA LEU A 98 -16.18 -0.79 2.49
C LEU A 98 -16.99 -1.39 3.64
N ASN A 99 -17.56 -0.54 4.50
CA ASN A 99 -18.33 -0.99 5.66
C ASN A 99 -19.68 -1.64 5.29
N THR A 100 -20.25 -1.31 4.13
CA THR A 100 -21.55 -1.80 3.67
C THR A 100 -21.46 -2.98 2.72
N MET A 101 -20.28 -3.23 2.15
CA MET A 101 -20.04 -4.35 1.21
C MET A 101 -19.91 -5.69 1.94
N SER A 102 -20.12 -6.80 1.21
CA SER A 102 -19.65 -8.10 1.66
C SER A 102 -18.12 -8.19 1.58
N VAL A 103 -17.52 -9.11 2.35
CA VAL A 103 -16.05 -9.34 2.32
C VAL A 103 -15.58 -9.72 0.91
N SER A 104 -16.35 -10.54 0.19
CA SER A 104 -16.00 -10.93 -1.18
C SER A 104 -16.02 -9.76 -2.15
N THR A 105 -16.99 -8.86 -2.03
CA THR A 105 -17.07 -7.65 -2.85
C THR A 105 -15.90 -6.72 -2.53
N ALA A 106 -15.59 -6.49 -1.25
CA ALA A 106 -14.47 -5.66 -0.84
C ALA A 106 -13.12 -6.19 -1.34
N ARG A 107 -12.91 -7.52 -1.25
CA ARG A 107 -11.70 -8.18 -1.78
C ARG A 107 -11.59 -8.03 -3.30
N ASN A 108 -12.67 -8.29 -4.03
CA ASN A 108 -12.67 -8.20 -5.49
C ASN A 108 -12.44 -6.74 -5.95
N ALA A 109 -13.04 -5.77 -5.25
CA ALA A 109 -12.81 -4.36 -5.52
C ALA A 109 -11.35 -3.94 -5.23
N PHE A 110 -10.73 -4.46 -4.16
CA PHE A 110 -9.31 -4.25 -3.89
C PHE A 110 -8.40 -4.85 -4.98
N ILE A 111 -8.71 -6.07 -5.46
CA ILE A 111 -7.97 -6.70 -6.56
C ILE A 111 -8.13 -5.90 -7.86
N ALA A 112 -9.34 -5.44 -8.18
CA ALA A 112 -9.60 -4.59 -9.34
C ALA A 112 -8.83 -3.26 -9.24
N PHE A 113 -8.80 -2.65 -8.05
CA PHE A 113 -8.00 -1.46 -7.77
C PHE A 113 -6.50 -1.71 -8.02
N ALA A 114 -5.94 -2.81 -7.50
CA ALA A 114 -4.55 -3.18 -7.71
C ALA A 114 -4.23 -3.42 -9.19
N ALA A 115 -5.16 -4.01 -9.94
CA ALA A 115 -5.03 -4.21 -11.39
C ALA A 115 -5.01 -2.87 -12.16
N LEU A 116 -5.89 -1.92 -11.80
CA LEU A 116 -5.91 -0.58 -12.41
C LEU A 116 -4.62 0.20 -12.10
N ILE A 117 -4.12 0.12 -10.86
CA ILE A 117 -2.81 0.68 -10.52
C ILE A 117 -1.72 0.02 -11.38
N GLY A 118 -1.75 -1.30 -11.54
CA GLY A 118 -0.79 -2.02 -12.39
C GLY A 118 -0.81 -1.53 -13.83
N LEU A 119 -2.00 -1.38 -14.41
CA LEU A 119 -2.16 -0.85 -15.77
C LEU A 119 -1.63 0.58 -15.88
N SER A 120 -1.93 1.44 -14.91
CA SER A 120 -1.38 2.80 -14.85
C SER A 120 0.15 2.82 -14.72
N MET A 121 0.70 1.96 -13.86
CA MET A 121 2.14 1.87 -13.60
C MET A 121 2.92 1.18 -14.73
N SER A 122 2.27 0.51 -15.66
CA SER A 122 2.94 -0.11 -16.82
C SER A 122 3.73 0.90 -17.65
N ALA A 123 3.31 2.18 -17.66
CA ALA A 123 4.05 3.27 -18.29
C ALA A 123 5.45 3.46 -17.69
N LEU A 124 5.68 3.15 -16.42
CA LEU A 124 6.99 3.22 -15.79
C LEU A 124 7.96 2.20 -16.39
N LEU A 125 7.47 1.02 -16.83
CA LEU A 125 8.29 0.02 -17.50
C LEU A 125 8.71 0.46 -18.91
N VAL A 126 7.96 1.35 -19.53
CA VAL A 126 8.33 1.96 -20.82
C VAL A 126 9.44 2.99 -20.60
N VAL A 127 9.34 3.82 -19.55
CA VAL A 127 10.25 4.93 -19.27
C VAL A 127 11.57 4.48 -18.63
N TYR A 128 11.48 3.62 -17.61
CA TYR A 128 12.64 3.22 -16.79
C TYR A 128 13.19 1.85 -17.18
N THR A 129 14.48 1.65 -16.93
CA THR A 129 15.10 0.32 -17.13
C THR A 129 14.61 -0.68 -16.10
N GLY A 130 14.50 -1.96 -16.48
CA GLY A 130 14.08 -3.02 -15.55
C GLY A 130 14.99 -3.14 -14.32
N ALA A 131 16.30 -2.91 -14.48
CA ALA A 131 17.25 -2.90 -13.38
C ALA A 131 16.97 -1.76 -12.37
N SER A 132 16.56 -0.58 -12.84
CA SER A 132 16.18 0.54 -11.97
C SER A 132 14.89 0.26 -11.22
N ILE A 133 13.89 -0.31 -11.89
CA ILE A 133 12.63 -0.73 -11.27
C ILE A 133 12.87 -1.74 -10.18
N GLY A 134 13.70 -2.78 -10.46
CA GLY A 134 14.06 -3.78 -9.47
C GLY A 134 14.77 -3.18 -8.24
N ARG A 135 15.77 -2.32 -8.46
CA ARG A 135 16.48 -1.64 -7.37
C ARG A 135 15.55 -0.77 -6.52
N ALA A 136 14.70 0.03 -7.15
CA ALA A 136 13.73 0.87 -6.44
C ALA A 136 12.71 0.03 -5.66
N PHE A 137 12.25 -1.09 -6.23
CA PHE A 137 11.34 -2.01 -5.55
C PHE A 137 11.96 -2.61 -4.29
N PHE A 138 13.17 -3.13 -4.37
CA PHE A 138 13.85 -3.70 -3.20
C PHE A 138 14.18 -2.65 -2.15
N ALA A 139 14.56 -1.43 -2.56
CA ALA A 139 14.79 -0.31 -1.63
C ALA A 139 13.50 0.08 -0.91
N ALA A 140 12.38 0.21 -1.65
CA ALA A 140 11.07 0.48 -1.07
C ALA A 140 10.62 -0.65 -0.12
N ALA A 141 10.83 -1.92 -0.50
CA ALA A 141 10.47 -3.06 0.32
C ALA A 141 11.26 -3.12 1.63
N ALA A 142 12.56 -2.84 1.60
CA ALA A 142 13.41 -2.78 2.79
C ALA A 142 13.01 -1.63 3.73
N ALA A 143 12.77 -0.43 3.17
CA ALA A 143 12.31 0.72 3.94
C ALA A 143 10.93 0.45 4.56
N PHE A 144 9.98 -0.03 3.77
CA PHE A 144 8.63 -0.37 4.21
C PHE A 144 8.64 -1.42 5.32
N ALA A 145 9.39 -2.52 5.17
CA ALA A 145 9.47 -3.56 6.18
C ALA A 145 10.02 -3.03 7.51
N SER A 146 11.08 -2.21 7.47
CA SER A 146 11.68 -1.61 8.66
C SER A 146 10.72 -0.64 9.36
N LEU A 147 10.06 0.23 8.61
CA LEU A 147 9.13 1.23 9.13
C LEU A 147 7.84 0.60 9.65
N SER A 148 7.33 -0.41 8.97
CA SER A 148 6.18 -1.17 9.41
C SER A 148 6.48 -1.95 10.70
N LEU A 149 7.67 -2.57 10.81
CA LEU A 149 8.10 -3.21 12.05
C LEU A 149 8.22 -2.19 13.20
N TYR A 150 8.77 -1.01 12.93
CA TYR A 150 8.82 0.07 13.91
C TYR A 150 7.41 0.50 14.35
N GLY A 151 6.49 0.76 13.41
CA GLY A 151 5.10 1.12 13.72
C GLY A 151 4.36 0.04 14.51
N TYR A 152 4.63 -1.25 14.24
CA TYR A 152 4.04 -2.38 14.95
C TYR A 152 4.55 -2.50 16.38
N THR A 153 5.85 -2.24 16.63
CA THR A 153 6.53 -2.50 17.92
C THR A 153 6.57 -1.29 18.85
N THR A 154 6.56 -0.07 18.30
CA THR A 154 6.68 1.15 19.11
C THR A 154 5.54 1.32 20.10
N GLN A 155 5.88 1.76 21.32
CA GLN A 155 4.92 2.12 22.37
C GLN A 155 4.56 3.62 22.34
N ARG A 156 5.30 4.43 21.59
CA ARG A 156 5.02 5.87 21.46
C ARG A 156 3.89 6.09 20.47
N SER A 157 2.95 6.99 20.78
CA SER A 157 1.91 7.37 19.83
C SER A 157 2.52 8.11 18.64
N LEU A 158 2.23 7.61 17.44
CA LEU A 158 2.64 8.23 16.18
C LEU A 158 1.56 9.16 15.60
N SER A 159 0.46 9.41 16.33
CA SER A 159 -0.70 10.16 15.80
C SER A 159 -0.34 11.60 15.38
N ALA A 160 0.48 12.31 16.15
CA ALA A 160 0.92 13.66 15.79
C ALA A 160 1.76 13.66 14.50
N MET A 161 2.67 12.68 14.37
CA MET A 161 3.46 12.49 13.17
C MET A 161 2.57 12.13 11.98
N GLY A 162 1.63 11.22 12.15
CA GLY A 162 0.69 10.84 11.10
C GLY A 162 -0.14 12.01 10.60
N SER A 163 -0.68 12.83 11.49
CA SER A 163 -1.42 14.04 11.12
C SER A 163 -0.56 15.03 10.34
N PHE A 164 0.69 15.22 10.75
CA PHE A 164 1.65 16.07 10.02
C PHE A 164 1.96 15.51 8.62
N MET A 165 2.20 14.20 8.51
CA MET A 165 2.47 13.54 7.22
C MET A 165 1.24 13.63 6.29
N MET A 166 0.02 13.48 6.81
CA MET A 166 -1.21 13.66 6.00
C MET A 166 -1.35 15.06 5.43
N MET A 167 -0.99 16.10 6.19
CA MET A 167 -0.89 17.46 5.63
C MET A 167 0.18 17.55 4.55
N GLY A 168 1.30 16.85 4.74
CA GLY A 168 2.35 16.73 3.73
C GLY A 168 1.87 16.10 2.42
N VAL A 169 1.01 15.07 2.48
CA VAL A 169 0.39 14.48 1.27
C VAL A 169 -0.41 15.52 0.49
N ILE A 170 -1.20 16.35 1.17
CA ILE A 170 -1.94 17.44 0.50
C ILE A 170 -0.95 18.40 -0.17
N GLY A 171 0.13 18.76 0.52
CA GLY A 171 1.20 19.58 -0.04
C GLY A 171 1.84 18.95 -1.29
N LEU A 172 2.12 17.64 -1.28
CA LEU A 172 2.64 16.92 -2.44
C LEU A 172 1.68 16.94 -3.63
N ILE A 173 0.37 16.77 -3.38
CA ILE A 173 -0.66 16.83 -4.44
C ILE A 173 -0.66 18.22 -5.07
N VAL A 174 -0.69 19.28 -4.26
CA VAL A 174 -0.65 20.67 -4.76
C VAL A 174 0.63 20.94 -5.52
N ALA A 175 1.79 20.55 -4.99
CA ALA A 175 3.08 20.72 -5.65
C ALA A 175 3.17 19.94 -6.96
N GLY A 176 2.62 18.71 -7.01
CA GLY A 176 2.52 17.90 -8.22
C GLY A 176 1.65 18.56 -9.30
N LEU A 177 0.48 19.08 -8.91
CA LEU A 177 -0.40 19.83 -9.81
C LEU A 177 0.29 21.09 -10.37
N LEU A 178 0.98 21.85 -9.52
CA LEU A 178 1.75 23.01 -9.95
C LEU A 178 2.88 22.60 -10.92
N ASN A 179 3.58 21.49 -10.63
CA ASN A 179 4.67 21.03 -11.49
C ASN A 179 4.19 20.54 -12.87
N MET A 180 2.93 20.12 -12.97
CA MET A 180 2.32 19.76 -14.26
C MET A 180 2.27 20.95 -15.23
N PHE A 181 2.24 22.20 -14.72
CA PHE A 181 2.29 23.42 -15.52
C PHE A 181 3.71 23.98 -15.63
N LEU A 182 4.50 23.90 -14.54
CA LEU A 182 5.86 24.45 -14.51
C LEU A 182 6.90 23.58 -15.20
N HIS A 183 6.67 22.27 -15.32
CA HIS A 183 7.59 21.28 -15.91
C HIS A 183 9.03 21.37 -15.32
N SER A 184 9.16 21.75 -14.05
CA SER A 184 10.44 21.95 -13.38
C SER A 184 11.02 20.62 -12.87
N THR A 185 12.20 20.25 -13.36
CA THR A 185 12.94 19.07 -12.91
C THR A 185 13.39 19.18 -11.45
N GLY A 186 13.78 20.39 -11.02
CA GLY A 186 14.17 20.67 -9.62
C GLY A 186 12.98 20.52 -8.66
N LEU A 187 11.80 21.03 -9.05
CA LEU A 187 10.58 20.83 -8.28
C LEU A 187 10.17 19.35 -8.22
N GLN A 188 10.27 18.63 -9.34
CA GLN A 188 10.01 17.18 -9.39
C GLN A 188 10.93 16.41 -8.45
N PHE A 189 12.23 16.75 -8.42
CA PHE A 189 13.18 16.13 -7.50
C PHE A 189 12.79 16.39 -6.04
N GLY A 190 12.45 17.65 -5.70
CA GLY A 190 12.02 18.04 -4.35
C GLY A 190 10.73 17.30 -3.93
N ILE A 191 9.73 17.21 -4.81
CA ILE A 191 8.49 16.44 -4.59
C ILE A 191 8.81 14.97 -4.30
N SER A 192 9.66 14.35 -5.11
CA SER A 192 10.01 12.94 -4.95
C SER A 192 10.76 12.69 -3.64
N LEU A 193 11.69 13.57 -3.25
CA LEU A 193 12.42 13.46 -1.99
C LEU A 193 11.47 13.57 -0.77
N LEU A 194 10.59 14.57 -0.78
CA LEU A 194 9.60 14.75 0.28
C LEU A 194 8.59 13.60 0.30
N ALA A 195 8.20 13.05 -0.85
CA ALA A 195 7.31 11.91 -0.93
C ALA A 195 7.90 10.66 -0.23
N VAL A 196 9.19 10.36 -0.42
CA VAL A 196 9.84 9.25 0.30
C VAL A 196 9.72 9.46 1.81
N VAL A 197 10.02 10.65 2.33
CA VAL A 197 9.96 10.94 3.77
C VAL A 197 8.52 10.85 4.30
N ILE A 198 7.56 11.42 3.56
CA ILE A 198 6.15 11.46 3.97
C ILE A 198 5.56 10.05 3.98
N PHE A 199 5.73 9.26 2.93
CA PHE A 199 5.18 7.90 2.88
C PHE A 199 5.93 6.93 3.79
N ALA A 200 7.20 7.18 4.08
CA ALA A 200 7.93 6.49 5.14
C ALA A 200 7.30 6.72 6.52
N GLY A 201 7.03 7.98 6.88
CA GLY A 201 6.35 8.32 8.12
C GLY A 201 4.92 7.76 8.19
N LEU A 202 4.17 7.82 7.08
CA LEU A 202 2.83 7.24 6.98
C LEU A 202 2.85 5.74 7.17
N THR A 203 3.79 5.00 6.56
CA THR A 203 3.92 3.54 6.74
C THR A 203 4.01 3.16 8.22
N ALA A 204 4.82 3.87 9.00
CA ALA A 204 4.94 3.60 10.43
C ALA A 204 3.64 3.93 11.20
N TRP A 205 3.05 5.09 10.94
CA TRP A 205 1.80 5.50 11.57
C TRP A 205 0.62 4.61 11.17
N ASP A 206 0.49 4.28 9.88
CA ASP A 206 -0.58 3.44 9.38
C ASP A 206 -0.50 2.03 9.96
N THR A 207 0.71 1.45 10.06
CA THR A 207 0.89 0.16 10.72
C THR A 207 0.44 0.22 12.17
N GLN A 208 0.81 1.27 12.93
CA GLN A 208 0.36 1.44 14.31
C GLN A 208 -1.16 1.62 14.39
N SER A 209 -1.73 2.45 13.55
CA SER A 209 -3.17 2.72 13.48
C SER A 209 -3.97 1.46 13.13
N ILE A 210 -3.51 0.68 12.16
CA ILE A 210 -4.13 -0.59 11.75
C ILE A 210 -4.08 -1.59 12.90
N LYS A 211 -2.94 -1.73 13.58
CA LYS A 211 -2.83 -2.56 14.78
C LYS A 211 -3.87 -2.19 15.84
N GLN A 212 -4.10 -0.89 16.05
CA GLN A 212 -5.08 -0.38 17.02
C GLN A 212 -6.54 -0.57 16.60
N MET A 213 -6.80 -0.79 15.31
CA MET A 213 -8.16 -1.10 14.82
C MET A 213 -8.66 -2.49 15.23
N TYR A 214 -7.77 -3.39 15.62
CA TYR A 214 -8.15 -4.74 16.06
C TYR A 214 -8.90 -4.70 17.38
N ALA A 215 -10.05 -5.37 17.44
CA ALA A 215 -10.78 -5.62 18.68
C ALA A 215 -11.08 -7.12 18.83
N GLY A 216 -10.79 -7.70 20.00
CA GLY A 216 -10.97 -9.14 20.25
C GLY A 216 -12.42 -9.64 20.16
N GLY A 217 -13.40 -8.73 20.14
CA GLY A 217 -14.82 -9.03 19.95
C GLY A 217 -15.32 -8.88 18.52
N ASP A 218 -14.46 -8.54 17.56
CA ASP A 218 -14.86 -8.40 16.16
C ASP A 218 -15.35 -9.72 15.57
N SER A 219 -16.42 -9.66 14.78
CA SER A 219 -16.87 -10.81 14.00
C SER A 219 -15.83 -11.14 12.90
N TYR A 220 -15.86 -12.39 12.42
CA TYR A 220 -15.01 -12.83 11.32
C TYR A 220 -15.11 -11.87 10.10
N GLU A 221 -16.30 -11.46 9.76
CA GLU A 221 -16.53 -10.51 8.66
C GLU A 221 -15.88 -9.15 8.92
N MET A 222 -15.99 -8.64 10.14
CA MET A 222 -15.41 -7.36 10.53
C MET A 222 -13.87 -7.40 10.49
N VAL A 223 -13.26 -8.47 10.98
CA VAL A 223 -11.80 -8.68 10.93
C VAL A 223 -11.31 -8.65 9.49
N HIS A 224 -11.99 -9.34 8.57
CA HIS A 224 -11.60 -9.36 7.16
C HIS A 224 -11.77 -7.99 6.47
N LYS A 225 -12.87 -7.27 6.73
CA LYS A 225 -13.06 -5.91 6.21
C LYS A 225 -11.98 -4.94 6.70
N LYS A 226 -11.67 -4.98 8.01
CA LYS A 226 -10.57 -4.20 8.60
C LYS A 226 -9.21 -4.58 7.99
N SER A 227 -8.99 -5.88 7.72
CA SER A 227 -7.76 -6.35 7.06
C SER A 227 -7.62 -5.81 5.64
N ILE A 228 -8.69 -5.80 4.84
CA ILE A 228 -8.69 -5.23 3.49
C ILE A 228 -8.47 -3.71 3.54
N HIS A 229 -9.11 -3.02 4.50
CA HIS A 229 -8.91 -1.58 4.69
C HIS A 229 -7.46 -1.25 5.06
N GLY A 230 -6.90 -1.99 6.02
CA GLY A 230 -5.50 -1.84 6.41
C GLY A 230 -4.54 -2.13 5.25
N ALA A 231 -4.81 -3.20 4.50
CA ALA A 231 -4.03 -3.55 3.32
C ALA A 231 -4.06 -2.46 2.25
N LEU A 232 -5.21 -1.83 2.01
CA LEU A 232 -5.34 -0.71 1.07
C LEU A 232 -4.45 0.48 1.47
N ARG A 233 -4.43 0.85 2.75
CA ARG A 233 -3.59 1.94 3.26
C ARG A 233 -2.10 1.64 3.07
N LEU A 234 -1.64 0.50 3.58
CA LEU A 234 -0.23 0.09 3.47
C LEU A 234 0.20 -0.13 2.00
N TYR A 235 -0.70 -0.63 1.16
CA TYR A 235 -0.47 -0.76 -0.26
C TYR A 235 -0.22 0.61 -0.93
N LEU A 236 -1.04 1.61 -0.62
CA LEU A 236 -0.87 2.97 -1.14
C LEU A 236 0.45 3.60 -0.66
N ASP A 237 0.80 3.44 0.62
CA ASP A 237 2.08 3.91 1.13
C ASP A 237 3.26 3.30 0.37
N PHE A 238 3.22 1.97 0.19
CA PHE A 238 4.27 1.25 -0.54
C PHE A 238 4.40 1.72 -2.00
N ILE A 239 3.28 1.80 -2.72
CA ILE A 239 3.28 2.18 -4.14
C ILE A 239 3.80 3.61 -4.32
N ASN A 240 3.37 4.55 -3.48
CA ASN A 240 3.84 5.93 -3.56
C ASN A 240 5.32 6.06 -3.19
N MET A 241 5.78 5.37 -2.14
CA MET A 241 7.19 5.34 -1.77
C MET A 241 8.05 4.70 -2.87
N PHE A 242 7.61 3.59 -3.46
CA PHE A 242 8.29 2.96 -4.59
C PHE A 242 8.41 3.91 -5.78
N GLN A 243 7.32 4.57 -6.17
CA GLN A 243 7.35 5.54 -7.28
C GLN A 243 8.31 6.70 -6.99
N ALA A 244 8.27 7.23 -5.77
CA ALA A 244 9.16 8.33 -5.38
C ALA A 244 10.64 7.92 -5.42
N ILE A 245 10.99 6.73 -4.91
CA ILE A 245 12.35 6.19 -4.98
C ILE A 245 12.76 5.97 -6.45
N LEU A 246 11.86 5.41 -7.28
CA LEU A 246 12.14 5.19 -8.70
C LEU A 246 12.38 6.52 -9.45
N MET A 247 11.61 7.56 -9.15
CA MET A 247 11.80 8.89 -9.75
C MET A 247 13.11 9.54 -9.32
N LEU A 248 13.59 9.28 -8.10
CA LEU A 248 14.87 9.80 -7.59
C LEU A 248 16.09 9.07 -8.14
N THR A 249 16.01 7.75 -8.30
CA THR A 249 17.19 6.89 -8.52
C THR A 249 17.16 6.15 -9.85
N GLY A 250 16.04 6.20 -10.56
CA GLY A 250 15.83 5.43 -11.77
C GLY A 250 16.52 6.02 -12.99
N SER A 251 17.25 5.16 -13.73
CA SER A 251 17.79 5.51 -15.05
C SER A 251 16.71 5.32 -16.10
N GLN A 252 16.51 6.34 -16.94
CA GLN A 252 15.59 6.25 -18.06
C GLN A 252 16.19 5.39 -19.17
N ARG A 253 15.34 4.72 -19.94
CA ARG A 253 15.77 3.76 -20.98
C ARG A 253 16.49 4.42 -22.15
N ASN A 254 16.23 5.70 -22.39
CA ASN A 254 16.77 6.46 -23.54
C ASN A 254 17.80 7.52 -23.12
N SER A 255 18.35 7.43 -21.91
CA SER A 255 19.40 8.33 -21.43
C SER A 255 20.79 7.71 -21.55
#